data_5ccc8652344c12d218b7f1c718e37e56
#
_entry.id   5ccc8652344c12d218b7f1c718e37e56
#
_cell.length_a   1.000
_cell.length_b   1.000
_cell.length_c   1.000
_cell.angle_alpha   90.00
_cell.angle_beta   90.00
_cell.angle_gamma   90.00
#
_symmetry.space_group_name_H-M   'P 1'
#
loop_
_entity.id
_entity.type
_entity.pdbx_description
1 polymer ?
#
loop_
_entity_poly.entity_id
_entity_poly.type
_entity_poly.pdbx_seq_one_letter_code
_entity_poly.pdbx_strand_id
1 'polypeptide(L)' 'MRALDCPCGLTLTAEDDDALYAAGRLHADEHHADQKIPDDFIRGHVRDNARDVDAA' A
#
# COMPACT_ATOMS: atom_id res chain seq x y z
N MET A 1 -1.83 13.30 -4.14
CA MET A 1 -1.91 12.20 -3.17
C MET A 1 -2.18 10.89 -3.88
N ARG A 2 -1.60 9.82 -3.39
CA ARG A 2 -1.78 8.48 -3.96
C ARG A 2 -2.60 7.62 -3.01
N ALA A 3 -3.38 6.72 -3.55
CA ALA A 3 -4.19 5.79 -2.76
C ALA A 3 -3.99 4.36 -3.26
N LEU A 4 -4.10 3.42 -2.35
CA LEU A 4 -3.96 2.00 -2.66
C LEU A 4 -5.02 1.21 -1.87
N ASP A 5 -5.81 0.42 -2.57
CA ASP A 5 -6.78 -0.46 -1.93
C ASP A 5 -6.12 -1.77 -1.53
N CYS A 6 -6.19 -2.11 -0.24
CA CYS A 6 -5.72 -3.40 0.22
C CYS A 6 -6.80 -4.46 -0.02
N PRO A 7 -6.42 -5.70 -0.37
CA PRO A 7 -7.40 -6.78 -0.55
C PRO A 7 -8.29 -7.02 0.67
N CYS A 8 -7.85 -6.61 1.86
CA CYS A 8 -8.65 -6.74 3.07
C CYS A 8 -9.75 -5.68 3.21
N GLY A 9 -9.87 -4.77 2.24
CA GLY A 9 -10.89 -3.73 2.24
C GLY A 9 -10.44 -2.38 2.80
N LEU A 10 -9.18 -2.28 3.25
CA LEU A 10 -8.63 -1.03 3.77
C LEU A 10 -8.04 -0.21 2.62
N THR A 11 -8.28 1.10 2.62
CA THR A 11 -7.66 2.01 1.67
C THR A 11 -6.53 2.78 2.35
N LEU A 12 -5.34 2.69 1.78
CA LEU A 12 -4.17 3.42 2.25
C LEU A 12 -3.97 4.67 1.39
N THR A 13 -3.57 5.77 2.01
CA THR A 13 -3.26 7.00 1.28
C THR A 13 -1.92 7.54 1.75
N ALA A 14 -1.19 8.18 0.81
CA ALA A 14 0.11 8.76 1.10
C ALA A 14 0.42 9.84 0.06
N GLU A 15 1.48 10.62 0.31
CA GLU A 15 1.87 11.71 -0.59
C GLU A 15 2.34 11.21 -1.94
N ASP A 16 3.08 10.10 -1.95
CA ASP A 16 3.66 9.54 -3.16
C ASP A 16 3.77 8.02 -3.04
N ASP A 17 4.29 7.38 -4.08
CA ASP A 17 4.38 5.92 -4.12
C ASP A 17 5.35 5.38 -3.07
N ASP A 18 6.45 6.08 -2.79
CA ASP A 18 7.39 5.64 -1.76
C ASP A 18 6.74 5.63 -0.38
N ALA A 19 6.01 6.69 -0.05
CA ALA A 19 5.28 6.75 1.22
C ALA A 19 4.15 5.71 1.26
N LEU A 20 3.51 5.47 0.11
CA LEU A 20 2.46 4.47 0.00
C LEU A 20 3.02 3.06 0.21
N TYR A 21 4.20 2.79 -0.36
CA TYR A 21 4.89 1.53 -0.12
C TYR A 21 5.17 1.33 1.38
N ALA A 22 5.68 2.38 2.05
CA ALA A 22 5.97 2.30 3.47
C ALA A 22 4.70 2.02 4.28
N ALA A 23 3.60 2.66 3.93
CA ALA A 23 2.31 2.40 4.58
C ALA A 23 1.85 0.96 4.35
N GLY A 24 2.03 0.47 3.12
CA GLY A 24 1.67 -0.91 2.79
C GLY A 24 2.53 -1.93 3.53
N ARG A 25 3.83 -1.64 3.64
CA ARG A 25 4.74 -2.51 4.39
C ARG A 25 4.34 -2.59 5.87
N LEU A 26 4.05 -1.44 6.46
CA LEU A 26 3.62 -1.41 7.85
C LEU A 26 2.30 -2.16 8.05
N HIS A 27 1.34 -1.95 7.15
CA HIS A 27 0.06 -2.63 7.21
C HIS A 27 0.25 -4.15 7.10
N ALA A 28 1.09 -4.61 6.17
CA ALA A 28 1.36 -6.03 6.00
C ALA A 28 2.02 -6.62 7.25
N ASP A 29 2.95 -5.89 7.85
CA ASP A 29 3.65 -6.36 9.05
C ASP A 29 2.73 -6.44 10.27
N GLU A 30 1.75 -5.56 10.36
CA GLU A 30 0.85 -5.52 11.51
C GLU A 30 -0.36 -6.44 11.35
N HIS A 31 -0.92 -6.53 10.15
CA HIS A 31 -2.20 -7.22 9.92
C HIS A 31 -2.05 -8.53 9.17
N HIS A 32 -0.93 -8.71 8.48
CA HIS A 32 -0.69 -9.92 7.67
C HIS A 32 0.69 -10.51 7.94
N ALA A 33 1.18 -10.34 9.17
CA ALA A 33 2.54 -10.78 9.55
C ALA A 33 2.75 -12.28 9.34
N ASP A 34 1.72 -13.08 9.55
CA ASP A 34 1.77 -14.53 9.38
C ASP A 34 1.89 -14.96 7.91
N GLN A 35 1.56 -14.05 6.98
CA GLN A 35 1.65 -14.34 5.55
C GLN A 35 3.05 -14.09 4.98
N LYS A 36 3.90 -13.38 5.73
CA LYS A 36 5.29 -13.09 5.32
C LYS A 36 5.37 -12.52 3.92
N ILE A 37 4.62 -11.46 3.68
CA ILE A 37 4.53 -10.84 2.35
C ILE A 37 5.89 -10.22 1.99
N PRO A 38 6.48 -10.57 0.83
CA PRO A 38 7.78 -10.01 0.43
C PRO A 38 7.65 -8.58 -0.07
N ASP A 39 8.77 -7.83 0.03
CA ASP A 39 8.82 -6.44 -0.45
C ASP A 39 8.45 -6.31 -1.92
N ASP A 40 8.91 -7.23 -2.75
CA ASP A 40 8.64 -7.19 -4.19
C ASP A 40 7.14 -7.25 -4.47
N PHE A 41 6.41 -8.02 -3.70
CA PHE A 41 4.95 -8.07 -3.83
C PHE A 41 4.34 -6.72 -3.52
N ILE A 42 4.77 -6.09 -2.42
CA ILE A 42 4.22 -4.80 -2.00
C ILE A 42 4.55 -3.72 -3.02
N ARG A 43 5.80 -3.68 -3.51
CA ARG A 43 6.21 -2.71 -4.53
C ARG A 43 5.42 -2.88 -5.82
N GLY A 44 5.23 -4.13 -6.26
CA GLY A 44 4.45 -4.42 -7.45
C GLY A 44 2.99 -4.05 -7.28
N HIS A 45 2.43 -4.31 -6.11
CA HIS A 45 1.04 -3.97 -5.83
C HIS A 45 0.83 -2.44 -5.86
N VAL A 46 1.75 -1.68 -5.28
CA VAL A 46 1.71 -0.22 -5.34
C VAL A 46 1.80 0.25 -6.79
N ARG A 47 2.79 -0.25 -7.53
CA ARG A 47 2.99 0.16 -8.91
C ARG A 47 1.76 -0.11 -9.78
N ASP A 48 1.11 -1.25 -9.58
CA ASP A 48 0.04 -1.70 -10.46
C ASP A 48 -1.33 -1.18 -10.04
N ASN A 49 -1.51 -0.83 -8.77
CA ASN A 49 -2.84 -0.54 -8.22
C ASN A 49 -2.96 0.85 -7.59
N ALA A 50 -1.85 1.52 -7.29
CA ALA A 50 -1.91 2.86 -6.73
C ALA A 50 -2.51 3.83 -7.76
N ARG A 51 -3.33 4.73 -7.27
CA ARG A 51 -3.99 5.72 -8.12
C ARG A 51 -3.87 7.10 -7.53
N ASP A 52 -3.96 8.12 -8.39
CA ASP A 52 -4.00 9.50 -7.93
C ASP A 52 -5.39 9.81 -7.40
N VAL A 53 -5.44 10.42 -6.22
CA VAL A 53 -6.67 10.94 -5.67
C VAL A 53 -6.46 12.40 -5.31
N ASP A 54 -7.43 13.23 -5.67
CA ASP A 54 -7.37 14.64 -5.31
C ASP A 54 -7.67 14.79 -3.83
N ALA A 55 -6.78 15.55 -3.16
CA ALA A 55 -6.94 15.82 -1.74
C ALA A 55 -7.86 17.00 -1.48
N ALA A 56 -8.46 17.53 -2.51
CA ALA A 56 -9.29 18.74 -2.39
C ALA A 56 -10.47 18.55 -1.45
#